data_48f47a6c61fa9a81a1b4683498d30fc7
#
_entry.id   48f47a6c61fa9a81a1b4683498d30fc7
#
_cell.length_a   1.000
_cell.length_b   1.000
_cell.length_c   1.000
_cell.angle_alpha   90.00
_cell.angle_beta   90.00
_cell.angle_gamma   90.00
#
_symmetry.space_group_name_H-M   'P 1'
#
loop_
_entity.id
_entity.type
_entity.pdbx_description
1 polymer ?
#
loop_
_entity_poly.entity_id
_entity_poly.type
_entity_poly.pdbx_seq_one_letter_code
_entity_poly.pdbx_strand_id
1 'polypeptide(L)'
;MWTGISGLLAHGEKMNVLGNNIANVNTVGFKGSRMDFEDFINQDVNSAAGVTQVGRGVAIGAIYGDFSQGAFETTTEATDLAIGGKGFFQVKVKNEESVYYTRAGNFRFDKDGYLVDPHGYVLQGWQIQTPRPSLATSSTQVTSTSSSIKGSGVPTDIRLEGFTCEPKHTSNVTMITNLDARDGGDKASNDADPFFAMFSQWNGLDNPPIGQNSFAYQ
;
A
#
# COMPACT_ATOMS: atom_id res chain seq x y z
N MET A 1 -10.64 -41.02 -40.02
CA MET A 1 -9.44 -40.99 -39.17
C MET A 1 -9.01 -39.57 -38.73
N TRP A 2 -8.94 -38.62 -39.66
CA TRP A 2 -8.53 -37.25 -39.35
C TRP A 2 -9.42 -36.55 -38.31
N THR A 3 -10.72 -36.74 -38.30
CA THR A 3 -11.69 -36.22 -37.33
C THR A 3 -11.41 -36.71 -35.91
N GLY A 4 -11.01 -37.96 -35.74
CA GLY A 4 -10.62 -38.49 -34.44
C GLY A 4 -9.30 -37.92 -33.94
N ILE A 5 -8.34 -37.65 -34.85
CA ILE A 5 -7.06 -37.06 -34.52
C ILE A 5 -7.25 -35.59 -34.10
N SER A 6 -8.10 -34.82 -34.81
CA SER A 6 -8.40 -33.43 -34.43
C SER A 6 -9.04 -33.36 -33.04
N GLY A 7 -9.94 -34.28 -32.71
CA GLY A 7 -10.52 -34.38 -31.37
C GLY A 7 -9.48 -34.68 -30.29
N LEU A 8 -8.57 -35.61 -30.55
CA LEU A 8 -7.52 -35.96 -29.61
C LEU A 8 -6.58 -34.77 -29.33
N LEU A 9 -6.16 -34.05 -30.37
CA LEU A 9 -5.31 -32.87 -30.26
C LEU A 9 -6.01 -31.74 -29.48
N ALA A 10 -7.27 -31.47 -29.83
CA ALA A 10 -8.03 -30.41 -29.15
C ALA A 10 -8.27 -30.75 -27.67
N HIS A 11 -8.53 -32.00 -27.31
CA HIS A 11 -8.61 -32.43 -25.92
C HIS A 11 -7.26 -32.41 -25.21
N GLY A 12 -6.15 -32.66 -25.91
CA GLY A 12 -4.80 -32.49 -25.39
C GLY A 12 -4.54 -31.04 -24.93
N GLU A 13 -4.90 -30.07 -25.78
CA GLU A 13 -4.78 -28.66 -25.41
C GLU A 13 -5.71 -28.26 -24.25
N LYS A 14 -6.91 -28.82 -24.18
CA LYS A 14 -7.79 -28.62 -23.03
C LYS A 14 -7.16 -29.13 -21.72
N MET A 15 -6.46 -30.24 -21.76
CA MET A 15 -5.72 -30.76 -20.62
C MET A 15 -4.59 -29.85 -20.20
N ASN A 16 -3.91 -29.19 -21.15
CA ASN A 16 -2.89 -28.19 -20.85
C ASN A 16 -3.50 -26.98 -20.10
N VAL A 17 -4.66 -26.47 -20.55
CA VAL A 17 -5.37 -25.38 -19.89
C VAL A 17 -5.81 -25.78 -18.48
N LEU A 18 -6.38 -26.98 -18.32
CA LEU A 18 -6.77 -27.51 -16.99
C LEU A 18 -5.55 -27.71 -16.09
N GLY A 19 -4.45 -28.23 -16.60
CA GLY A 19 -3.20 -28.41 -15.88
C GLY A 19 -2.65 -27.10 -15.36
N ASN A 20 -2.70 -26.03 -16.19
CA ASN A 20 -2.31 -24.70 -15.76
C ASN A 20 -3.23 -24.14 -14.65
N ASN A 21 -4.54 -24.34 -14.75
CA ASN A 21 -5.47 -23.92 -13.71
C ASN A 21 -5.20 -24.65 -12.38
N ILE A 22 -4.94 -25.96 -12.44
CA ILE A 22 -4.62 -26.76 -11.23
C ILE A 22 -3.28 -26.36 -10.64
N ALA A 23 -2.27 -26.14 -11.47
CA ALA A 23 -0.95 -25.71 -11.00
C ALA A 23 -0.99 -24.37 -10.25
N ASN A 24 -1.90 -23.49 -10.63
CA ASN A 24 -2.05 -22.15 -10.06
C ASN A 24 -3.22 -22.02 -9.08
N VAL A 25 -3.79 -23.14 -8.58
CA VAL A 25 -4.93 -23.09 -7.65
C VAL A 25 -4.64 -22.31 -6.37
N ASN A 26 -3.39 -22.34 -5.90
CA ASN A 26 -2.93 -21.62 -4.71
C ASN A 26 -2.24 -20.29 -5.05
N THR A 27 -2.23 -19.85 -6.31
CA THR A 27 -1.63 -18.58 -6.70
C THR A 27 -2.61 -17.44 -6.43
N VAL A 28 -2.19 -16.50 -5.57
CA VAL A 28 -3.02 -15.33 -5.19
C VAL A 28 -3.33 -14.49 -6.43
N GLY A 29 -4.61 -14.18 -6.61
CA GLY A 29 -5.06 -13.33 -7.72
C GLY A 29 -5.07 -14.03 -9.08
N PHE A 30 -4.77 -15.31 -9.16
CA PHE A 30 -4.83 -16.06 -10.41
C PHE A 30 -6.27 -16.11 -10.97
N LYS A 31 -6.40 -15.98 -12.27
CA LYS A 31 -7.65 -16.08 -13.00
C LYS A 31 -7.57 -17.27 -13.94
N GLY A 32 -8.42 -18.26 -13.69
CA GLY A 32 -8.49 -19.48 -14.48
C GLY A 32 -8.83 -19.20 -15.94
N SER A 33 -8.50 -20.13 -16.81
CA SER A 33 -8.86 -20.07 -18.21
C SER A 33 -9.82 -21.21 -18.56
N ARG A 34 -10.78 -20.91 -19.43
CA ARG A 34 -11.71 -21.88 -19.99
C ARG A 34 -11.52 -21.96 -21.48
N MET A 35 -11.49 -23.17 -22.02
CA MET A 35 -11.35 -23.44 -23.43
C MET A 35 -12.68 -23.94 -24.00
N ASP A 36 -13.12 -23.31 -25.05
CA ASP A 36 -14.31 -23.69 -25.82
C ASP A 36 -13.87 -24.30 -27.16
N PHE A 37 -14.62 -25.28 -27.59
CA PHE A 37 -14.42 -25.95 -28.88
C PHE A 37 -15.35 -25.41 -29.94
N GLU A 38 -14.92 -25.49 -31.21
CA GLU A 38 -15.77 -25.20 -32.35
C GLU A 38 -15.74 -26.36 -33.34
N ASP A 39 -16.79 -26.53 -34.10
CA ASP A 39 -16.90 -27.50 -35.17
C ASP A 39 -16.34 -26.91 -36.46
N PHE A 40 -15.65 -27.73 -37.26
CA PHE A 40 -15.29 -27.35 -38.62
C PHE A 40 -16.50 -27.37 -39.52
N ILE A 41 -16.53 -26.47 -40.51
CA ILE A 41 -17.58 -26.43 -41.53
C ILE A 41 -17.70 -27.83 -42.18
N ASN A 42 -18.91 -28.36 -42.15
CA ASN A 42 -19.22 -29.68 -42.72
C ASN A 42 -19.00 -29.65 -44.20
N GLN A 43 -18.60 -30.83 -44.74
CA GLN A 43 -18.46 -31.02 -46.15
C GLN A 43 -19.74 -31.65 -46.72
N ASP A 44 -20.26 -31.02 -47.75
CA ASP A 44 -21.38 -31.59 -48.49
C ASP A 44 -20.91 -32.73 -49.39
N VAL A 45 -21.58 -33.85 -49.29
CA VAL A 45 -21.34 -35.06 -50.13
C VAL A 45 -22.63 -35.39 -50.87
N ASN A 46 -22.54 -35.40 -52.19
CA ASN A 46 -23.64 -35.82 -53.03
C ASN A 46 -23.78 -37.31 -52.97
N SER A 47 -24.96 -37.78 -52.57
CA SER A 47 -25.36 -39.18 -52.55
C SER A 47 -26.56 -39.41 -53.54
N ALA A 48 -26.81 -40.60 -53.92
CA ALA A 48 -27.98 -40.98 -54.74
C ALA A 48 -29.32 -40.59 -54.05
N ALA A 49 -29.34 -40.40 -52.76
CA ALA A 49 -30.50 -39.99 -51.95
C ALA A 49 -30.56 -38.46 -51.68
N GLY A 50 -29.63 -37.67 -52.23
CA GLY A 50 -29.55 -36.22 -52.01
C GLY A 50 -28.22 -35.78 -51.41
N VAL A 51 -28.14 -34.49 -51.06
CA VAL A 51 -26.97 -33.89 -50.41
C VAL A 51 -26.96 -34.27 -48.94
N THR A 52 -25.87 -34.88 -48.48
CA THR A 52 -25.62 -35.20 -47.08
C THR A 52 -24.39 -34.46 -46.61
N GLN A 53 -24.33 -34.11 -45.30
CA GLN A 53 -23.22 -33.41 -44.71
C GLN A 53 -22.37 -34.34 -43.86
N VAL A 54 -21.06 -34.22 -44.01
CA VAL A 54 -20.08 -34.99 -43.24
C VAL A 54 -19.26 -34.04 -42.42
N GLY A 55 -19.23 -34.24 -41.08
CA GLY A 55 -18.43 -33.50 -40.15
C GLY A 55 -16.92 -33.66 -40.37
N ARG A 56 -16.16 -32.61 -40.21
CA ARG A 56 -14.71 -32.58 -40.46
C ARG A 56 -13.87 -32.58 -39.18
N GLY A 57 -14.51 -32.66 -38.01
CA GLY A 57 -13.85 -32.70 -36.73
C GLY A 57 -14.00 -31.40 -35.92
N VAL A 58 -13.19 -31.21 -34.93
CA VAL A 58 -13.24 -30.15 -33.95
C VAL A 58 -11.96 -29.32 -33.97
N ALA A 59 -12.10 -28.02 -33.76
CA ALA A 59 -11.01 -27.09 -33.54
C ALA A 59 -11.13 -26.43 -32.16
N ILE A 60 -10.11 -25.69 -31.80
CA ILE A 60 -10.13 -24.79 -30.64
C ILE A 60 -10.78 -23.49 -31.10
N GLY A 61 -11.95 -23.17 -30.56
CA GLY A 61 -12.65 -21.93 -30.84
C GLY A 61 -12.01 -20.75 -30.16
N ALA A 62 -11.90 -20.83 -28.83
CA ALA A 62 -11.26 -19.76 -28.05
C ALA A 62 -10.85 -20.23 -26.65
N ILE A 63 -9.94 -19.52 -26.07
CA ILE A 63 -9.56 -19.65 -24.65
C ILE A 63 -9.90 -18.32 -23.95
N TYR A 64 -10.83 -18.38 -23.00
CA TYR A 64 -11.30 -17.22 -22.26
C TYR A 64 -10.76 -17.26 -20.83
N GLY A 65 -10.28 -16.11 -20.34
CA GLY A 65 -9.99 -15.92 -18.92
C GLY A 65 -11.29 -15.80 -18.10
N ASP A 66 -11.36 -16.50 -16.99
CA ASP A 66 -12.46 -16.37 -16.04
C ASP A 66 -12.13 -15.29 -15.00
N PHE A 67 -12.77 -14.13 -15.13
CA PHE A 67 -12.60 -12.98 -14.22
C PHE A 67 -13.65 -12.94 -13.10
N SER A 68 -14.35 -14.04 -12.85
CA SER A 68 -15.27 -14.13 -11.73
C SER A 68 -14.58 -13.87 -10.39
N GLN A 69 -15.37 -13.39 -9.39
CA GLN A 69 -14.87 -13.15 -8.05
C GLN A 69 -14.59 -14.48 -7.34
N GLY A 70 -13.36 -14.67 -6.88
CA GLY A 70 -12.98 -15.78 -6.02
C GLY A 70 -13.32 -15.54 -4.56
N ALA A 71 -13.06 -16.54 -3.72
CA ALA A 71 -13.17 -16.42 -2.28
C ALA A 71 -12.09 -15.48 -1.72
N PHE A 72 -12.42 -14.78 -0.64
CA PHE A 72 -11.46 -14.01 0.12
C PHE A 72 -10.78 -14.92 1.14
N GLU A 73 -9.48 -14.77 1.27
CA GLU A 73 -8.68 -15.41 2.29
C GLU A 73 -8.28 -14.37 3.35
N THR A 74 -8.34 -14.74 4.62
CA THR A 74 -7.94 -13.87 5.72
C THR A 74 -6.47 -14.11 6.01
N THR A 75 -5.67 -13.05 6.00
CA THR A 75 -4.25 -13.08 6.34
C THR A 75 -3.98 -12.34 7.64
N THR A 76 -2.80 -12.51 8.21
CA THR A 76 -2.36 -11.80 9.42
C THR A 76 -1.60 -10.52 9.10
N GLU A 77 -1.27 -10.29 7.83
CA GLU A 77 -0.52 -9.13 7.38
C GLU A 77 -1.45 -7.94 7.12
N ALA A 78 -1.12 -6.80 7.70
CA ALA A 78 -1.95 -5.58 7.58
C ALA A 78 -1.87 -4.92 6.19
N THR A 79 -0.86 -5.27 5.40
CA THR A 79 -0.62 -4.70 4.06
C THR A 79 -1.25 -5.51 2.94
N ASP A 80 -1.81 -6.66 3.25
CA ASP A 80 -2.51 -7.47 2.26
C ASP A 80 -3.86 -6.85 1.90
N LEU A 81 -4.08 -6.63 0.63
CA LEU A 81 -5.25 -5.97 0.09
C LEU A 81 -6.02 -6.90 -0.86
N ALA A 82 -7.32 -6.85 -0.82
CA ALA A 82 -8.16 -7.56 -1.76
C ALA A 82 -9.20 -6.65 -2.39
N ILE A 83 -9.45 -6.82 -3.70
CA ILE A 83 -10.49 -6.06 -4.40
C ILE A 83 -11.77 -6.88 -4.44
N GLY A 84 -12.85 -6.36 -3.86
CA GLY A 84 -14.20 -6.90 -4.03
C GLY A 84 -14.84 -6.38 -5.32
N GLY A 85 -15.32 -7.28 -6.15
CA GLY A 85 -15.95 -6.94 -7.41
C GLY A 85 -14.99 -6.85 -8.60
N LYS A 86 -15.31 -6.01 -9.59
CA LYS A 86 -14.52 -5.88 -10.84
C LYS A 86 -13.43 -4.82 -10.67
N GLY A 87 -12.22 -5.08 -11.15
CA GLY A 87 -11.12 -4.14 -11.12
C GLY A 87 -9.77 -4.84 -10.95
N PHE A 88 -8.69 -4.07 -11.00
CA PHE A 88 -7.32 -4.52 -10.82
C PHE A 88 -6.54 -3.47 -10.05
N PHE A 89 -5.51 -3.91 -9.34
CA PHE A 89 -4.49 -3.01 -8.85
C PHE A 89 -3.63 -2.55 -10.00
N GLN A 90 -3.35 -1.29 -10.04
CA GLN A 90 -2.43 -0.71 -10.99
C GLN A 90 -1.06 -0.65 -10.33
N VAL A 91 -0.06 -1.24 -10.98
CA VAL A 91 1.31 -1.29 -10.48
C VAL A 91 2.29 -0.83 -11.56
N LYS A 92 3.41 -0.33 -11.16
CA LYS A 92 4.42 0.27 -12.05
C LYS A 92 5.82 -0.13 -11.59
N VAL A 93 6.73 -0.34 -12.54
CA VAL A 93 8.14 -0.48 -12.22
C VAL A 93 8.68 0.87 -11.76
N LYS A 94 9.47 0.87 -10.68
CA LYS A 94 10.12 2.09 -10.17
C LYS A 94 10.97 2.73 -11.28
N ASN A 95 10.72 4.00 -11.56
CA ASN A 95 11.38 4.81 -12.61
C ASN A 95 11.04 4.45 -14.06
N GLU A 96 10.00 3.66 -14.33
CA GLU A 96 9.46 3.43 -15.65
C GLU A 96 8.03 3.99 -15.75
N GLU A 97 7.59 4.32 -16.98
CA GLU A 97 6.22 4.78 -17.22
C GLU A 97 5.25 3.63 -17.50
N SER A 98 5.78 2.42 -17.69
CA SER A 98 4.98 1.24 -18.02
C SER A 98 4.07 0.84 -16.86
N VAL A 99 2.78 0.74 -17.14
CA VAL A 99 1.74 0.38 -16.16
C VAL A 99 1.34 -1.06 -16.36
N TYR A 100 1.27 -1.80 -15.28
CA TYR A 100 0.80 -3.19 -15.24
C TYR A 100 -0.41 -3.31 -14.33
N TYR A 101 -1.19 -4.36 -14.53
CA TYR A 101 -2.39 -4.62 -13.75
C TYR A 101 -2.31 -5.99 -13.11
N THR A 102 -2.55 -6.05 -11.81
CA THR A 102 -2.55 -7.29 -11.04
C THR A 102 -3.79 -7.42 -10.19
N ARG A 103 -4.14 -8.65 -9.84
CA ARG A 103 -5.17 -8.94 -8.84
C ARG A 103 -4.57 -9.44 -7.53
N ALA A 104 -3.28 -9.77 -7.53
CA ALA A 104 -2.54 -10.12 -6.33
C ALA A 104 -2.40 -8.89 -5.43
N GLY A 105 -2.72 -9.04 -4.15
CA GLY A 105 -2.75 -7.94 -3.20
C GLY A 105 -1.77 -8.09 -2.05
N ASN A 106 -0.78 -8.94 -2.17
CA ASN A 106 0.25 -9.21 -1.18
C ASN A 106 1.36 -8.14 -1.24
N PHE A 107 1.03 -6.93 -0.84
CA PHE A 107 1.95 -5.80 -0.86
C PHE A 107 2.74 -5.70 0.44
N ARG A 108 3.97 -5.15 0.34
CA ARG A 108 4.85 -4.87 1.49
C ARG A 108 5.49 -3.50 1.34
N PHE A 109 5.85 -2.89 2.47
CA PHE A 109 6.61 -1.64 2.44
C PHE A 109 8.09 -1.92 2.18
N ASP A 110 8.65 -1.18 1.22
CA ASP A 110 10.08 -1.12 0.98
C ASP A 110 10.76 -0.17 1.98
N LYS A 111 12.09 -0.24 2.07
CA LYS A 111 12.93 0.67 2.88
C LYS A 111 12.69 2.16 2.58
N ASP A 112 12.29 2.47 1.36
CA ASP A 112 11.97 3.83 0.91
C ASP A 112 10.52 4.25 1.21
N GLY A 113 9.73 3.36 1.83
CA GLY A 113 8.32 3.58 2.19
C GLY A 113 7.32 3.36 1.07
N TYR A 114 7.74 2.84 -0.08
CA TYR A 114 6.81 2.47 -1.16
C TYR A 114 6.11 1.15 -0.86
N LEU A 115 4.85 1.08 -1.25
CA LEU A 115 4.09 -0.17 -1.19
C LEU A 115 4.35 -0.97 -2.46
N VAL A 116 5.09 -2.08 -2.32
CA VAL A 116 5.59 -2.89 -3.44
C VAL A 116 5.05 -4.31 -3.41
N ASP A 117 4.89 -4.89 -4.59
CA ASP A 117 4.62 -6.31 -4.81
C ASP A 117 5.91 -7.13 -4.61
N PRO A 118 5.86 -8.44 -4.35
CA PRO A 118 7.02 -9.34 -4.29
C PRO A 118 7.97 -9.26 -5.49
N HIS A 119 7.51 -8.82 -6.63
CA HIS A 119 8.31 -8.61 -7.84
C HIS A 119 9.00 -7.22 -7.90
N GLY A 120 8.72 -6.35 -6.92
CA GLY A 120 9.28 -4.99 -6.87
C GLY A 120 8.49 -3.93 -7.63
N TYR A 121 7.27 -4.23 -8.06
CA TYR A 121 6.37 -3.24 -8.66
C TYR A 121 5.72 -2.38 -7.59
N VAL A 122 5.70 -1.07 -7.80
CA VAL A 122 5.10 -0.08 -6.88
C VAL A 122 3.60 0.05 -7.16
N LEU A 123 2.79 -0.03 -6.10
CA LEU A 123 1.35 0.19 -6.19
C LEU A 123 1.04 1.65 -6.49
N GLN A 124 0.15 1.87 -7.45
CA GLN A 124 -0.33 3.19 -7.86
C GLN A 124 -1.69 3.50 -7.21
N GLY A 125 -1.87 4.75 -6.85
CA GLY A 125 -3.13 5.21 -6.28
C GLY A 125 -3.17 6.72 -6.11
N TRP A 126 -4.22 7.20 -5.44
CA TRP A 126 -4.36 8.61 -5.11
C TRP A 126 -4.10 8.81 -3.63
N GLN A 127 -3.05 9.54 -3.32
CA GLN A 127 -2.70 9.87 -1.96
C GLN A 127 -3.53 11.06 -1.48
N ILE A 128 -4.17 10.89 -0.34
CA ILE A 128 -4.87 11.99 0.31
C ILE A 128 -3.81 12.81 1.03
N GLN A 129 -3.59 14.01 0.58
CA GLN A 129 -2.77 14.97 1.32
C GLN A 129 -3.59 15.44 2.52
N THR A 130 -3.32 14.91 3.69
CA THR A 130 -3.71 15.58 4.92
C THR A 130 -2.88 16.85 5.00
N PRO A 131 -3.49 18.05 5.03
CA PRO A 131 -2.72 19.26 5.26
C PRO A 131 -2.00 19.10 6.59
N ARG A 132 -0.67 19.05 6.56
CA ARG A 132 0.12 19.17 7.80
C ARG A 132 -0.34 20.45 8.46
N PRO A 133 -0.68 20.46 9.75
CA PRO A 133 -0.86 21.71 10.45
C PRO A 133 0.50 22.40 10.48
N SER A 134 0.77 23.21 9.46
CA SER A 134 1.88 24.15 9.54
C SER A 134 1.60 25.05 10.74
N LEU A 135 2.61 25.25 11.57
CA LEU A 135 2.60 26.12 12.75
C LEU A 135 2.47 27.59 12.32
N ALA A 136 1.47 27.92 11.52
CA ALA A 136 1.12 29.27 11.12
C ALA A 136 -0.31 29.54 11.57
N THR A 137 -0.40 30.13 12.75
CA THR A 137 -1.42 31.14 13.12
C THR A 137 -2.55 31.27 12.12
N SER A 138 -3.64 30.56 12.31
CA SER A 138 -5.00 31.06 12.17
C SER A 138 -5.99 29.92 12.32
N SER A 139 -6.92 30.11 13.21
CA SER A 139 -8.08 29.27 13.48
C SER A 139 -9.00 29.16 12.26
N THR A 140 -8.67 28.30 11.31
CA THR A 140 -9.64 27.85 10.34
C THR A 140 -9.93 26.40 10.69
N GLN A 141 -11.08 26.17 11.32
CA GLN A 141 -11.62 24.83 11.50
C GLN A 141 -11.62 24.13 10.14
N VAL A 142 -10.82 23.09 10.02
CA VAL A 142 -10.98 22.13 8.93
C VAL A 142 -12.28 21.41 9.23
N THR A 143 -13.37 21.93 8.69
CA THR A 143 -14.62 21.19 8.60
C THR A 143 -14.32 19.97 7.76
N SER A 144 -14.21 18.81 8.40
CA SER A 144 -14.14 17.52 7.75
C SER A 144 -15.47 17.29 7.02
N THR A 145 -15.62 17.92 5.87
CA THR A 145 -16.65 17.52 4.94
C THR A 145 -16.23 16.15 4.44
N SER A 146 -16.98 15.14 4.84
CA SER A 146 -16.89 13.79 4.28
C SER A 146 -17.31 13.82 2.81
N SER A 147 -16.55 14.54 1.99
CA SER A 147 -16.65 14.44 0.56
C SER A 147 -16.10 13.08 0.15
N SER A 148 -16.91 12.31 -0.54
CA SER A 148 -16.51 11.06 -1.16
C SER A 148 -15.12 11.22 -1.78
N ILE A 149 -14.15 10.47 -1.25
CA ILE A 149 -12.77 10.45 -1.72
C ILE A 149 -12.81 9.90 -3.14
N LYS A 150 -13.00 10.77 -4.12
CA LYS A 150 -12.76 10.44 -5.52
C LYS A 150 -11.34 10.87 -5.81
N GLY A 151 -10.48 9.89 -6.05
CA GLY A 151 -9.17 10.18 -6.62
C GLY A 151 -9.36 10.97 -7.91
N SER A 152 -8.80 12.16 -7.96
CA SER A 152 -8.84 13.04 -9.13
C SER A 152 -7.42 13.19 -9.66
N GLY A 153 -7.23 12.99 -10.95
CA GLY A 153 -5.95 13.12 -11.60
C GLY A 153 -5.28 11.76 -11.93
N VAL A 154 -4.03 11.84 -12.33
CA VAL A 154 -3.21 10.65 -12.65
C VAL A 154 -2.82 9.96 -11.33
N PRO A 155 -2.98 8.62 -11.22
CA PRO A 155 -2.51 7.91 -10.04
C PRO A 155 -0.99 8.03 -9.89
N THR A 156 -0.55 8.18 -8.66
CA THR A 156 0.86 8.33 -8.29
C THR A 156 1.32 7.14 -7.44
N ASP A 157 2.61 7.01 -7.23
CA ASP A 157 3.19 5.97 -6.40
C ASP A 157 2.70 6.11 -4.96
N ILE A 158 2.15 5.05 -4.39
CA ILE A 158 1.74 5.04 -2.99
C ILE A 158 3.00 4.93 -2.14
N ARG A 159 3.27 6.00 -1.38
CA ARG A 159 4.38 6.08 -0.46
C ARG A 159 3.89 6.48 0.92
N LEU A 160 4.33 5.77 1.92
CA LEU A 160 4.11 6.17 3.30
C LEU A 160 5.17 7.20 3.70
N GLU A 161 4.77 8.45 3.83
CA GLU A 161 5.62 9.53 4.31
C GLU A 161 5.42 9.71 5.82
N GLY A 162 6.49 10.03 6.53
CA GLY A 162 6.40 10.37 7.95
C GLY A 162 6.63 9.22 8.93
N PHE A 163 7.51 8.28 8.61
CA PHE A 163 8.00 7.29 9.58
C PHE A 163 8.73 7.92 10.79
N THR A 164 9.22 9.15 10.63
CA THR A 164 9.81 9.91 11.70
C THR A 164 8.86 11.01 12.14
N CYS A 165 8.40 10.94 13.36
CA CYS A 165 7.67 12.03 13.98
C CYS A 165 8.65 13.18 14.22
N GLU A 166 8.30 14.38 13.78
CA GLU A 166 9.08 15.57 14.12
C GLU A 166 9.14 15.71 15.65
N PRO A 167 10.30 15.98 16.25
CA PRO A 167 10.40 16.16 17.67
C PRO A 167 9.54 17.36 18.08
N LYS A 168 8.60 17.13 18.98
CA LYS A 168 7.80 18.20 19.55
C LYS A 168 8.62 18.89 20.64
N HIS A 169 8.82 20.19 20.51
CA HIS A 169 9.50 20.97 21.56
C HIS A 169 8.70 20.90 22.88
N THR A 170 9.41 20.75 23.96
CA THR A 170 8.82 20.77 25.30
C THR A 170 8.36 22.18 25.61
N SER A 171 7.05 22.38 25.72
CA SER A 171 6.48 23.71 26.05
C SER A 171 6.27 23.91 27.53
N ASN A 172 6.13 22.83 28.28
CA ASN A 172 5.90 22.89 29.73
C ASN A 172 6.80 21.89 30.45
N VAL A 173 7.57 22.38 31.39
CA VAL A 173 8.34 21.56 32.34
C VAL A 173 7.81 21.85 33.74
N THR A 174 7.27 20.86 34.40
CA THR A 174 6.84 20.97 35.79
C THR A 174 7.92 20.31 36.65
N MET A 175 8.61 21.08 37.42
CA MET A 175 9.62 20.62 38.35
C MET A 175 9.07 20.72 39.78
N ILE A 176 9.03 19.60 40.48
CA ILE A 176 8.68 19.54 41.89
C ILE A 176 10.01 19.37 42.63
N THR A 177 10.47 20.45 43.30
CA THR A 177 11.71 20.43 44.08
C THR A 177 11.35 20.55 45.54
N ASN A 178 12.05 19.80 46.37
CA ASN A 178 12.01 19.98 47.81
C ASN A 178 13.26 20.75 48.22
N LEU A 179 13.07 21.98 48.68
CA LEU A 179 14.16 22.83 49.15
C LEU A 179 14.37 22.57 50.66
N ASP A 180 15.63 22.26 51.04
CA ASP A 180 15.97 22.10 52.44
C ASP A 180 16.00 23.47 53.12
N ALA A 181 15.07 23.67 54.03
CA ALA A 181 14.95 24.92 54.79
C ALA A 181 16.07 25.10 55.87
N ARG A 182 16.95 24.08 56.03
CA ARG A 182 18.01 24.11 57.05
C ARG A 182 19.31 24.67 56.55
N ASP A 183 19.46 24.88 55.26
CA ASP A 183 20.69 25.43 54.69
C ASP A 183 20.67 26.97 54.82
N GLY A 184 20.89 27.43 56.04
CA GLY A 184 20.98 28.86 56.38
C GLY A 184 22.31 29.53 56.04
N GLY A 185 23.05 28.98 55.05
CA GLY A 185 24.28 29.60 54.57
C GLY A 185 24.02 30.82 53.68
N ASP A 186 25.09 31.47 53.25
CA ASP A 186 25.15 32.74 52.48
C ASP A 186 24.32 32.81 51.17
N LYS A 187 23.50 31.82 50.95
CA LYS A 187 22.63 31.69 49.75
C LYS A 187 21.16 31.94 50.05
N ALA A 188 20.86 32.41 51.26
CA ALA A 188 19.49 32.76 51.62
C ALA A 188 18.97 33.90 50.76
N SER A 189 17.71 33.81 50.32
CA SER A 189 17.01 34.92 49.70
C SER A 189 17.02 36.13 50.62
N ASN A 190 17.20 37.30 50.09
CA ASN A 190 17.04 38.52 50.85
C ASN A 190 15.58 39.03 50.73
N ASP A 191 15.18 39.95 51.62
CA ASP A 191 13.81 40.49 51.63
C ASP A 191 13.47 41.28 50.36
N ALA A 192 14.47 41.74 49.63
CA ALA A 192 14.27 42.48 48.38
C ALA A 192 14.06 41.57 47.14
N ASP A 193 14.63 40.36 47.21
CA ASP A 193 14.47 39.38 46.14
C ASP A 193 14.38 37.96 46.70
N PRO A 194 13.18 37.48 46.97
CA PRO A 194 12.95 36.14 47.56
C PRO A 194 13.41 35.01 46.67
N PHE A 195 13.66 35.25 45.40
CA PHE A 195 14.13 34.25 44.44
C PHE A 195 15.63 34.33 44.18
N PHE A 196 16.35 35.23 44.83
CA PHE A 196 17.78 35.44 44.63
C PHE A 196 18.60 34.15 44.78
N ALA A 197 18.30 33.34 45.76
CA ALA A 197 18.99 32.06 45.97
C ALA A 197 18.80 31.06 44.80
N MET A 198 17.69 31.14 44.16
CA MET A 198 17.39 30.25 43.02
C MET A 198 18.10 30.69 41.74
N PHE A 199 18.24 31.98 41.52
CA PHE A 199 18.76 32.55 40.28
C PHE A 199 20.14 33.18 40.44
N SER A 200 20.71 33.25 41.65
CA SER A 200 22.00 33.88 41.92
C SER A 200 23.20 33.23 41.23
N GLN A 201 23.02 31.99 40.75
CA GLN A 201 24.10 31.26 40.09
C GLN A 201 24.12 31.43 38.57
N TRP A 202 23.05 32.02 37.99
CA TRP A 202 22.99 32.26 36.56
C TRP A 202 22.10 33.46 36.23
N ASN A 203 22.65 34.44 35.59
CA ASN A 203 21.91 35.62 35.19
C ASN A 203 21.56 35.65 33.70
N GLY A 204 22.06 34.69 32.89
CA GLY A 204 21.73 34.55 31.49
C GLY A 204 22.21 35.69 30.57
N LEU A 205 22.77 36.75 31.11
CA LEU A 205 23.12 37.94 30.36
C LEU A 205 24.63 38.13 30.17
N ASP A 206 25.44 37.54 31.02
CA ASP A 206 26.88 37.66 30.97
C ASP A 206 27.56 36.45 30.37
N ASN A 207 28.55 36.69 29.55
CA ASN A 207 29.37 35.63 28.97
C ASN A 207 30.88 35.94 29.27
N PRO A 208 31.52 35.30 30.24
CA PRO A 208 31.00 34.20 31.06
C PRO A 208 29.99 34.68 32.11
N PRO A 209 29.05 33.81 32.54
CA PRO A 209 28.02 34.19 33.51
C PRO A 209 28.66 34.65 34.83
N ILE A 210 28.06 35.70 35.41
CA ILE A 210 28.51 36.22 36.70
C ILE A 210 28.23 35.19 37.80
N GLY A 211 29.24 34.94 38.57
CA GLY A 211 29.21 33.89 39.57
C GLY A 211 29.81 32.60 39.03
N GLN A 212 30.78 32.13 39.74
CA GLN A 212 31.59 30.98 39.31
C GLN A 212 30.85 29.62 39.32
N ASN A 213 29.55 29.65 39.50
CA ASN A 213 28.72 28.47 39.57
C ASN A 213 27.78 28.39 38.37
N SER A 214 28.32 28.35 37.16
CA SER A 214 27.55 27.96 36.01
C SER A 214 27.19 26.47 36.12
N PHE A 215 25.91 26.15 36.02
CA PHE A 215 25.50 24.77 35.86
C PHE A 215 26.08 24.26 34.53
N ALA A 216 27.09 23.39 34.60
CA ALA A 216 27.48 22.62 33.44
C ALA A 216 26.39 21.58 33.20
N TYR A 217 25.69 21.73 32.11
CA TYR A 217 24.85 20.62 31.60
C TYR A 217 25.78 19.53 31.13
N GLN A 218 25.73 18.39 31.78
CA GLN A 218 26.22 17.12 31.24
C GLN A 218 25.13 16.45 30.40
#